data_352c09caf0226fd05697ab4e75bf451d
#
_entry.id   352c09caf0226fd05697ab4e75bf451d
#
_cell.length_a   1.000
_cell.length_b   1.000
_cell.length_c   1.000
_cell.angle_alpha   90.00
_cell.angle_beta   90.00
_cell.angle_gamma   90.00
#
_symmetry.space_group_name_H-M   'P 1'
#
loop_
_entity.id
_entity.type
_entity.pdbx_description
1 polymer ?
#
loop_
_entity_poly.entity_id
_entity_poly.type
_entity_poly.pdbx_seq_one_letter_code
_entity_poly.pdbx_strand_id
1 'polypeptide(L)'
;MLPEELEQDFALLGEQKFRAKQVFQWLGRGVRDFDKMTNLSKPLREKLKDEYELYEPKVIGKQVSAIDGTIKYLWELKDGNAVETVVMSYKHGNTVCVSSQVGCRQGCAFCASTIGGLVRNLEPSEILDEVLFSQLDSGKTISN
;
A
#
# COMPACT_ATOMS: atom_id res chain seq x y z
N MET A 1 8.78 6.52 1.05
CA MET A 1 9.16 7.95 1.23
C MET A 1 8.39 8.52 2.40
N LEU A 2 9.08 9.08 3.38
CA LEU A 2 8.48 9.75 4.53
C LEU A 2 8.01 11.16 4.16
N PRO A 3 7.10 11.78 4.94
CA PRO A 3 6.65 13.15 4.66
C PRO A 3 7.78 14.17 4.57
N GLU A 4 8.79 14.04 5.45
CA GLU A 4 9.96 14.92 5.49
C GLU A 4 10.86 14.78 4.27
N GLU A 5 11.02 13.55 3.77
CA GLU A 5 11.77 13.28 2.52
C GLU A 5 11.05 13.91 1.33
N LEU A 6 9.72 13.77 1.26
CA LEU A 6 8.92 14.39 0.21
C LEU A 6 8.99 15.93 0.26
N GLU A 7 9.03 16.53 1.47
CA GLU A 7 9.23 17.97 1.61
C GLU A 7 10.60 18.43 1.09
N GLN A 8 11.65 17.63 1.30
CA GLN A 8 13.00 17.93 0.78
C GLN A 8 13.04 17.84 -0.74
N ASP A 9 12.45 16.79 -1.31
CA ASP A 9 12.37 16.62 -2.75
C ASP A 9 11.60 17.76 -3.41
N PHE A 10 10.48 18.19 -2.83
CA PHE A 10 9.71 19.32 -3.33
C PHE A 10 10.52 20.63 -3.27
N ALA A 11 11.33 20.83 -2.24
CA ALA A 11 12.25 21.98 -2.18
C ALA A 11 13.29 21.95 -3.29
N LEU A 12 13.84 20.77 -3.63
CA LEU A 12 14.76 20.59 -4.77
C LEU A 12 14.09 20.87 -6.11
N LEU A 13 12.81 20.53 -6.26
CA LEU A 13 12.00 20.85 -7.43
C LEU A 13 11.58 22.33 -7.50
N GLY A 14 11.96 23.15 -6.50
CA GLY A 14 11.56 24.57 -6.42
C GLY A 14 10.10 24.78 -5.99
N GLU A 15 9.48 23.77 -5.40
CA GLU A 15 8.09 23.81 -4.94
C GLU A 15 7.99 24.07 -3.44
N GLN A 16 6.86 24.63 -3.01
CA GLN A 16 6.64 24.94 -1.59
C GLN A 16 6.33 23.67 -0.78
N LYS A 17 6.87 23.57 0.43
CA LYS A 17 6.72 22.41 1.34
C LYS A 17 5.27 21.98 1.58
N PHE A 18 4.33 22.93 1.63
CA PHE A 18 2.92 22.55 1.85
C PHE A 18 2.32 21.75 0.68
N ARG A 19 2.91 21.83 -0.52
CA ARG A 19 2.50 21.03 -1.68
C ARG A 19 2.83 19.55 -1.47
N ALA A 20 3.97 19.26 -0.84
CA ALA A 20 4.33 17.90 -0.45
C ALA A 20 3.28 17.30 0.52
N LYS A 21 2.82 18.09 1.51
CA LYS A 21 1.75 17.66 2.42
C LYS A 21 0.43 17.38 1.69
N GLN A 22 0.09 18.20 0.69
CA GLN A 22 -1.11 17.96 -0.12
C GLN A 22 -1.02 16.64 -0.89
N VAL A 23 0.12 16.38 -1.54
CA VAL A 23 0.36 15.10 -2.24
C VAL A 23 0.30 13.94 -1.26
N PHE A 24 0.97 14.04 -0.11
CA PHE A 24 0.96 13.00 0.90
C PHE A 24 -0.46 12.65 1.41
N GLN A 25 -1.31 13.68 1.59
CA GLN A 25 -2.71 13.46 1.95
C GLN A 25 -3.50 12.70 0.87
N TRP A 26 -3.24 12.97 -0.42
CA TRP A 26 -3.86 12.24 -1.52
C TRP A 26 -3.39 10.78 -1.56
N LEU A 27 -2.10 10.55 -1.37
CA LEU A 27 -1.54 9.19 -1.28
C LEU A 27 -2.15 8.41 -0.12
N GLY A 28 -2.32 9.04 1.05
CA GLY A 28 -2.99 8.45 2.22
C GLY A 28 -4.49 8.16 2.03
N ARG A 29 -5.10 8.72 0.99
CA ARG A 29 -6.48 8.39 0.56
C ARG A 29 -6.53 7.30 -0.52
N GLY A 30 -5.39 6.72 -0.89
CA GLY A 30 -5.30 5.70 -1.93
C GLY A 30 -5.27 6.25 -3.36
N VAL A 31 -5.15 7.57 -3.54
CA VAL A 31 -5.05 8.16 -4.89
C VAL A 31 -3.65 7.91 -5.45
N ARG A 32 -3.59 7.22 -6.59
CA ARG A 32 -2.34 6.89 -7.32
C ARG A 32 -2.31 7.51 -8.73
N ASP A 33 -2.99 8.63 -8.89
CA ASP A 33 -3.05 9.38 -10.14
C ASP A 33 -2.96 10.87 -9.85
N PHE A 34 -1.90 11.52 -10.32
CA PHE A 34 -1.68 12.96 -10.11
C PHE A 34 -2.80 13.82 -10.71
N ASP A 35 -3.48 13.35 -11.77
CA ASP A 35 -4.58 14.11 -12.38
C ASP A 35 -5.79 14.24 -11.46
N LYS A 36 -5.96 13.29 -10.55
CA LYS A 36 -7.03 13.30 -9.55
C LYS A 36 -6.74 14.22 -8.36
N MET A 37 -5.50 14.71 -8.22
CA MET A 37 -5.08 15.61 -7.14
C MET A 37 -5.48 17.05 -7.45
N THR A 38 -6.77 17.35 -7.35
CA THR A 38 -7.41 18.58 -7.88
C THR A 38 -6.95 19.89 -7.23
N ASN A 39 -6.39 19.83 -6.03
CA ASN A 39 -5.83 21.01 -5.34
C ASN A 39 -4.38 21.34 -5.74
N LEU A 40 -3.78 20.56 -6.66
CA LEU A 40 -2.50 20.84 -7.27
C LEU A 40 -2.70 21.52 -8.63
N SER A 41 -1.82 22.48 -8.96
CA SER A 41 -1.85 23.13 -10.27
C SER A 41 -1.48 22.16 -11.39
N LYS A 42 -2.00 22.39 -12.60
CA LYS A 42 -1.68 21.55 -13.76
C LYS A 42 -0.17 21.42 -14.02
N PRO A 43 0.62 22.54 -14.02
CA PRO A 43 2.06 22.45 -14.23
C PRO A 43 2.76 21.57 -13.19
N LEU A 44 2.33 21.65 -11.91
CA LEU A 44 2.90 20.81 -10.85
C LEU A 44 2.56 19.34 -11.08
N ARG A 45 1.33 19.02 -11.47
CA ARG A 45 0.93 17.63 -11.76
C ARG A 45 1.75 17.03 -12.90
N GLU A 46 1.97 17.77 -13.98
CA GLU A 46 2.82 17.32 -15.10
C GLU A 46 4.26 17.08 -14.62
N LYS A 47 4.84 18.04 -13.89
CA LYS A 47 6.18 17.90 -13.32
C LYS A 47 6.32 16.67 -12.42
N LEU A 48 5.31 16.40 -11.58
CA LEU A 48 5.31 15.22 -10.71
C LEU A 48 5.18 13.91 -11.49
N LYS A 49 4.47 13.87 -12.61
CA LYS A 49 4.41 12.70 -13.48
C LYS A 49 5.75 12.40 -14.16
N ASP A 50 6.52 13.42 -14.48
CA ASP A 50 7.84 13.24 -15.10
C ASP A 50 8.88 12.72 -14.08
N GLU A 51 8.75 13.12 -12.80
CA GLU A 51 9.71 12.79 -11.74
C GLU A 51 9.33 11.55 -10.93
N TYR A 52 8.04 11.23 -10.80
CA TYR A 52 7.55 10.16 -9.92
C TYR A 52 6.59 9.22 -10.64
N GLU A 53 6.79 7.94 -10.40
CA GLU A 53 5.84 6.90 -10.76
C GLU A 53 5.04 6.46 -9.53
N LEU A 54 3.71 6.57 -9.59
CA LEU A 54 2.82 6.06 -8.57
C LEU A 54 2.37 4.65 -8.95
N TYR A 55 2.49 3.72 -8.02
CA TYR A 55 2.03 2.35 -8.18
C TYR A 55 0.82 2.10 -7.29
N GLU A 56 -0.17 1.38 -7.82
CA GLU A 56 -1.32 0.87 -7.10
C GLU A 56 -1.26 -0.66 -7.09
N PRO A 57 -1.19 -1.30 -5.90
CA PRO A 57 -1.19 -2.76 -5.84
C PRO A 57 -2.51 -3.31 -6.40
N LYS A 58 -2.42 -4.43 -7.13
CA LYS A 58 -3.58 -5.05 -7.78
C LYS A 58 -4.06 -6.25 -7.00
N VAL A 59 -5.36 -6.34 -6.77
CA VAL A 59 -5.97 -7.56 -6.24
C VAL A 59 -6.00 -8.62 -7.33
N ILE A 60 -5.17 -9.66 -7.21
CA ILE A 60 -5.15 -10.82 -8.10
C ILE A 60 -5.88 -12.03 -7.51
N GLY A 61 -6.24 -11.96 -6.23
CA GLY A 61 -7.07 -12.95 -5.56
C GLY A 61 -7.78 -12.37 -4.35
N LYS A 62 -9.04 -12.76 -4.15
CA LYS A 62 -9.84 -12.38 -2.99
C LYS A 62 -10.72 -13.54 -2.55
N GLN A 63 -10.62 -13.90 -1.28
CA GLN A 63 -11.43 -14.94 -0.67
C GLN A 63 -12.15 -14.36 0.55
N VAL A 64 -13.44 -14.64 0.67
CA VAL A 64 -14.26 -14.19 1.80
C VAL A 64 -14.80 -15.42 2.53
N SER A 65 -14.50 -15.54 3.81
CA SER A 65 -15.02 -16.61 4.67
C SER A 65 -16.52 -16.46 4.87
N ALA A 66 -17.26 -17.52 4.59
CA ALA A 66 -18.70 -17.57 4.83
C ALA A 66 -19.05 -17.71 6.32
N ILE A 67 -18.08 -18.05 7.17
CA ILE A 67 -18.30 -18.31 8.60
C ILE A 67 -18.23 -17.02 9.41
N ASP A 68 -17.20 -16.20 9.17
CA ASP A 68 -16.86 -15.02 10.00
C ASP A 68 -16.63 -13.74 9.21
N GLY A 69 -16.74 -13.79 7.88
CA GLY A 69 -16.51 -12.65 7.01
C GLY A 69 -15.04 -12.19 6.93
N THR A 70 -14.09 -13.02 7.38
CA THR A 70 -12.66 -12.80 7.18
C THR A 70 -12.35 -12.72 5.69
N ILE A 71 -11.56 -11.73 5.28
CA ILE A 71 -11.19 -11.53 3.87
C ILE A 71 -9.69 -11.75 3.71
N LYS A 72 -9.32 -12.67 2.82
CA LYS A 72 -7.93 -12.86 2.40
C LYS A 72 -7.74 -12.26 1.02
N TYR A 73 -6.78 -11.36 0.90
CA TYR A 73 -6.34 -10.74 -0.34
C TYR A 73 -5.02 -11.36 -0.79
N LEU A 74 -4.84 -11.45 -2.10
CA LEU A 74 -3.57 -11.65 -2.76
C LEU A 74 -3.30 -10.43 -3.62
N TRP A 75 -2.26 -9.68 -3.26
CA TRP A 75 -1.84 -8.45 -3.93
C TRP A 75 -0.67 -8.72 -4.86
N GLU A 76 -0.73 -8.25 -6.09
CA GLU A 76 0.42 -8.16 -6.97
C GLU A 76 1.18 -6.86 -6.69
N LEU A 77 2.49 -6.97 -6.49
CA LEU A 77 3.41 -5.86 -6.30
C LEU A 77 3.98 -5.36 -7.63
N LYS A 78 4.63 -4.19 -7.62
CA LYS A 78 5.21 -3.55 -8.82
C LYS A 78 6.17 -4.47 -9.59
N ASP A 79 6.91 -5.31 -8.88
CA ASP A 79 7.88 -6.25 -9.45
C ASP A 79 7.27 -7.60 -9.90
N GLY A 80 5.95 -7.75 -9.87
CA GLY A 80 5.22 -8.96 -10.22
C GLY A 80 5.19 -10.04 -9.12
N ASN A 81 5.82 -9.79 -7.98
CA ASN A 81 5.67 -10.66 -6.82
C ASN A 81 4.27 -10.49 -6.20
N ALA A 82 3.85 -11.49 -5.42
CA ALA A 82 2.55 -11.45 -4.74
C ALA A 82 2.71 -11.64 -3.23
N VAL A 83 1.85 -10.95 -2.47
CA VAL A 83 1.79 -11.05 -1.00
C VAL A 83 0.35 -11.21 -0.55
N GLU A 84 0.18 -11.83 0.61
CA GLU A 84 -1.14 -12.06 1.20
C GLU A 84 -1.41 -11.09 2.36
N THR A 85 -2.65 -10.60 2.42
CA THR A 85 -3.16 -9.80 3.53
C THR A 85 -4.49 -10.36 4.00
N VAL A 86 -4.71 -10.40 5.31
CA VAL A 86 -5.95 -10.92 5.90
C VAL A 86 -6.62 -9.85 6.74
N VAL A 87 -7.88 -9.53 6.41
CA VAL A 87 -8.73 -8.61 7.18
C VAL A 87 -9.72 -9.43 8.00
N MET A 88 -9.64 -9.29 9.31
CA MET A 88 -10.46 -10.00 10.30
C MET A 88 -11.35 -9.01 11.06
N SER A 89 -12.58 -9.41 11.34
CA SER A 89 -13.51 -8.60 12.12
C SER A 89 -13.71 -9.20 13.50
N TYR A 90 -13.44 -8.41 14.53
CA TYR A 90 -13.62 -8.79 15.93
C TYR A 90 -14.58 -7.83 16.65
N LYS A 91 -15.03 -8.19 17.85
CA LYS A 91 -15.89 -7.32 18.68
C LYS A 91 -15.22 -6.00 19.05
N HIS A 92 -13.90 -5.97 19.13
CA HIS A 92 -13.09 -4.78 19.47
C HIS A 92 -12.64 -3.96 18.26
N GLY A 93 -12.97 -4.38 17.04
CA GLY A 93 -12.62 -3.68 15.80
C GLY A 93 -12.10 -4.60 14.71
N ASN A 94 -11.72 -4.02 13.57
CA ASN A 94 -11.16 -4.77 12.46
C ASN A 94 -9.63 -4.78 12.55
N THR A 95 -9.06 -5.96 12.40
CA THR A 95 -7.62 -6.21 12.43
C THR A 95 -7.16 -6.59 11.03
N VAL A 96 -6.00 -6.09 10.63
CA VAL A 96 -5.32 -6.53 9.41
C VAL A 96 -4.03 -7.26 9.75
N CYS A 97 -3.81 -8.40 9.12
CA CYS A 97 -2.54 -9.11 9.11
C CYS A 97 -1.89 -8.88 7.75
N VAL A 98 -0.71 -8.27 7.73
CA VAL A 98 0.03 -7.90 6.52
C VAL A 98 1.29 -8.74 6.37
N SER A 99 1.76 -8.88 5.14
CA SER A 99 3.06 -9.45 4.85
C SER A 99 4.15 -8.40 5.05
N SER A 100 5.32 -8.81 5.50
CA SER A 100 6.53 -7.97 5.56
C SER A 100 7.64 -8.43 4.63
N GLN A 101 7.42 -9.57 3.96
CA GLN A 101 8.38 -10.22 3.07
C GLN A 101 7.65 -10.88 1.92
N VAL A 102 8.32 -10.98 0.78
CA VAL A 102 7.94 -11.90 -0.30
C VAL A 102 8.64 -13.23 -0.04
N GLY A 103 7.85 -14.27 0.22
CA GLY A 103 8.37 -15.55 0.68
C GLY A 103 8.85 -15.50 2.15
N CYS A 104 9.49 -16.56 2.61
CA CYS A 104 9.96 -16.65 3.99
C CYS A 104 11.16 -17.61 4.11
N ARG A 105 12.19 -17.22 4.88
CA ARG A 105 13.38 -18.08 5.12
C ARG A 105 13.23 -19.07 6.26
N GLN A 106 12.13 -19.00 7.04
CA GLN A 106 12.01 -19.82 8.26
C GLN A 106 11.91 -21.33 7.99
N GLY A 107 11.44 -21.73 6.81
CA GLY A 107 11.43 -23.14 6.42
C GLY A 107 10.41 -24.00 7.18
N CYS A 108 9.36 -23.40 7.75
CA CYS A 108 8.35 -24.15 8.50
C CYS A 108 7.63 -25.16 7.58
N ALA A 109 7.65 -26.44 7.92
CA ALA A 109 7.09 -27.52 7.10
C ALA A 109 5.58 -27.41 6.83
N PHE A 110 4.84 -26.65 7.64
CA PHE A 110 3.40 -26.44 7.50
C PHE A 110 3.02 -25.13 6.77
N CYS A 111 4.00 -24.29 6.37
CA CYS A 111 3.73 -22.95 5.85
C CYS A 111 4.07 -22.85 4.35
N ALA A 112 3.06 -22.54 3.54
CA ALA A 112 3.25 -22.38 2.08
C ALA A 112 4.20 -21.23 1.72
N SER A 113 4.28 -20.17 2.54
CA SER A 113 5.15 -19.02 2.29
C SER A 113 6.65 -19.35 2.29
N THR A 114 7.04 -20.55 2.74
CA THR A 114 8.44 -20.97 2.79
C THR A 114 8.88 -21.77 1.56
N ILE A 115 7.93 -22.22 0.72
CA ILE A 115 8.22 -23.16 -0.38
C ILE A 115 9.25 -22.58 -1.37
N GLY A 116 9.12 -21.30 -1.70
CA GLY A 116 10.06 -20.59 -2.59
C GLY A 116 11.23 -19.90 -1.88
N GLY A 117 11.35 -20.06 -0.57
CA GLY A 117 12.32 -19.32 0.24
C GLY A 117 11.99 -17.82 0.33
N LEU A 118 12.95 -17.03 0.80
CA LEU A 118 12.84 -15.57 0.87
C LEU A 118 13.29 -14.94 -0.45
N VAL A 119 12.43 -14.17 -1.09
CA VAL A 119 12.77 -13.37 -2.28
C VAL A 119 13.34 -12.02 -1.83
N ARG A 120 12.56 -11.22 -1.09
CA ARG A 120 12.96 -9.92 -0.54
C ARG A 120 12.08 -9.49 0.64
N ASN A 121 12.56 -8.50 1.38
CA ASN A 121 11.69 -7.75 2.30
C ASN A 121 10.80 -6.79 1.51
N LEU A 122 9.63 -6.45 2.06
CA LEU A 122 8.79 -5.40 1.53
C LEU A 122 9.35 -4.03 1.93
N GLU A 123 9.12 -3.05 1.05
CA GLU A 123 9.33 -1.64 1.39
C GLU A 123 8.24 -1.17 2.37
N PRO A 124 8.54 -0.21 3.26
CA PRO A 124 7.53 0.32 4.18
C PRO A 124 6.27 0.84 3.47
N SER A 125 6.41 1.39 2.27
CA SER A 125 5.28 1.85 1.45
C SER A 125 4.39 0.70 0.99
N GLU A 126 4.96 -0.45 0.63
CA GLU A 126 4.20 -1.63 0.22
C GLU A 126 3.37 -2.18 1.40
N ILE A 127 3.94 -2.22 2.60
CA ILE A 127 3.23 -2.65 3.82
C ILE A 127 2.08 -1.69 4.15
N LEU A 128 2.30 -0.39 4.02
CA LEU A 128 1.24 0.62 4.21
C LEU A 128 0.15 0.51 3.15
N ASP A 129 0.52 0.20 1.92
CA ASP A 129 -0.45 -0.01 0.83
C ASP A 129 -1.32 -1.26 1.07
N GLU A 130 -0.77 -2.35 1.63
CA GLU A 130 -1.59 -3.50 2.04
C GLU A 130 -2.70 -3.09 3.02
N VAL A 131 -2.38 -2.28 4.03
CA VAL A 131 -3.38 -1.77 5.00
C VAL A 131 -4.39 -0.87 4.31
N LEU A 132 -3.91 0.14 3.58
CA LEU A 132 -4.73 1.17 2.95
C LEU A 132 -5.70 0.58 1.92
N PHE A 133 -5.20 -0.22 0.99
CA PHE A 133 -6.02 -0.78 -0.08
C PHE A 133 -6.95 -1.89 0.42
N SER A 134 -6.56 -2.65 1.45
CA SER A 134 -7.47 -3.57 2.13
C SER A 134 -8.62 -2.85 2.83
N GLN A 135 -8.35 -1.69 3.45
CA GLN A 135 -9.39 -0.84 4.05
C GLN A 135 -10.34 -0.28 2.99
N LEU A 136 -9.81 0.23 1.88
CA LEU A 136 -10.60 0.82 0.79
C LEU A 136 -11.49 -0.23 0.12
N ASP A 137 -10.95 -1.40 -0.21
CA ASP A 137 -11.68 -2.46 -0.90
C ASP A 137 -12.71 -3.16 0.01
N SER A 138 -12.37 -3.39 1.27
CA SER A 138 -13.30 -4.03 2.23
C SER A 138 -14.39 -3.08 2.75
N GLY A 139 -14.19 -1.76 2.66
CA GLY A 139 -15.04 -0.74 3.29
C GLY A 139 -15.00 -0.76 4.82
N LYS A 140 -14.06 -1.51 5.43
CA LYS A 140 -13.92 -1.66 6.88
C LYS A 140 -12.81 -0.75 7.40
N THR A 141 -13.08 0.06 8.41
CA THR A 141 -12.03 0.81 9.08
C THR A 141 -11.14 -0.13 9.88
N ILE A 142 -9.86 -0.17 9.56
CA ILE A 142 -8.86 -0.96 10.28
C ILE A 142 -8.48 -0.21 11.56
N SER A 143 -8.51 -0.91 12.69
CA SER A 143 -8.20 -0.36 14.02
C SER A 143 -6.97 -1.01 14.66
N ASN A 144 -6.49 -2.12 14.12
CA ASN A 144 -5.33 -2.84 14.63
C ASN A 144 -4.66 -3.67 13.50
#